data_3fc24a79d8fd59825c87539e1da2c9ec
#
_entry.id   3fc24a79d8fd59825c87539e1da2c9ec
#
_cell.length_a   1.000
_cell.length_b   1.000
_cell.length_c   1.000
_cell.angle_alpha   90.00
_cell.angle_beta   90.00
_cell.angle_gamma   90.00
#
_symmetry.space_group_name_H-M   'P 1'
#
loop_
_entity.id
_entity.type
_entity.pdbx_description
1 polymer ?
#
loop_
_entity_poly.entity_id
_entity_poly.type
_entity_poly.pdbx_seq_one_letter_code
_entity_poly.pdbx_strand_id
1 'polypeptide(L)'
;MRVPPRRLSAYPWYIRPFLWRQRRKYGAVLDSALLWARSPGLFLSVALLYGMIDRKTSPIEPALRSLITVRVSQINGCSFCVDLNAATLLQRGASFDKLEALSRWQGSNLFDDRERAALDYAEAVTRLDHRVDNDLFVRLQSHFDADAIVELTGLIAFQNMSSKFNAALGVPPQGFCPLPAQRVRPTPSAHPSE
;
A
#
# COMPACT_ATOMS: atom_id res chain seq x y z
N MET A 1 4.33 -10.66 -15.31
CA MET A 1 4.76 -11.37 -14.06
C MET A 1 5.93 -12.29 -14.36
N ARG A 2 6.94 -12.34 -13.48
CA ARG A 2 8.11 -13.23 -13.62
C ARG A 2 7.79 -14.69 -13.26
N VAL A 3 6.78 -14.89 -12.42
CA VAL A 3 6.27 -16.24 -12.06
C VAL A 3 4.80 -16.30 -12.50
N PRO A 4 4.41 -17.26 -13.36
CA PRO A 4 3.03 -17.35 -13.82
C PRO A 4 2.10 -17.84 -12.70
N PRO A 5 0.84 -17.37 -12.63
CA PRO A 5 -0.14 -17.91 -11.72
C PRO A 5 -0.51 -19.36 -12.11
N ARG A 6 -0.98 -20.14 -11.14
CA ARG A 6 -1.56 -21.46 -11.42
C ARG A 6 -3.00 -21.30 -11.92
N ARG A 7 -3.54 -22.34 -12.58
CA ARG A 7 -4.98 -22.44 -12.84
C ARG A 7 -5.75 -22.43 -11.50
N LEU A 8 -6.90 -21.79 -11.44
CA LEU A 8 -7.69 -21.66 -10.19
C LEU A 8 -8.01 -23.01 -9.56
N SER A 9 -8.22 -24.05 -10.37
CA SER A 9 -8.45 -25.43 -9.89
C SER A 9 -7.25 -26.08 -9.19
N ALA A 10 -6.03 -25.56 -9.42
CA ALA A 10 -4.80 -26.10 -8.82
C ALA A 10 -4.51 -25.51 -7.42
N TYR A 11 -5.29 -24.54 -6.97
CA TYR A 11 -5.19 -24.03 -5.60
C TYR A 11 -6.01 -24.91 -4.65
N PRO A 12 -5.57 -25.09 -3.38
CA PRO A 12 -6.31 -25.83 -2.38
C PRO A 12 -7.75 -25.34 -2.24
N TRP A 13 -8.66 -26.24 -1.97
CA TRP A 13 -10.11 -25.96 -1.87
C TRP A 13 -10.43 -24.84 -0.86
N TYR A 14 -9.69 -24.77 0.25
CA TYR A 14 -9.87 -23.75 1.32
C TYR A 14 -9.35 -22.36 0.94
N ILE A 15 -8.54 -22.21 -0.10
CA ILE A 15 -8.10 -20.92 -0.65
C ILE A 15 -9.14 -20.36 -1.64
N ARG A 16 -9.84 -21.21 -2.38
CA ARG A 16 -10.77 -20.80 -3.46
C ARG A 16 -11.86 -19.82 -3.00
N PRO A 17 -12.48 -19.94 -1.79
CA PRO A 17 -13.46 -18.99 -1.30
C PRO A 17 -12.91 -17.56 -1.18
N PHE A 18 -11.63 -17.41 -0.78
CA PHE A 18 -10.96 -16.11 -0.73
C PHE A 18 -10.79 -15.49 -2.12
N LEU A 19 -10.35 -16.30 -3.09
CA LEU A 19 -10.19 -15.85 -4.48
C LEU A 19 -11.55 -15.49 -5.10
N TRP A 20 -12.58 -16.25 -4.83
CA TRP A 20 -13.94 -15.96 -5.26
C TRP A 20 -14.47 -14.64 -4.65
N ARG A 21 -14.24 -14.41 -3.34
CA ARG A 21 -14.60 -13.16 -2.67
C ARG A 21 -13.89 -11.97 -3.29
N GLN A 22 -12.61 -12.10 -3.65
CA GLN A 22 -11.88 -11.05 -4.36
C GLN A 22 -12.51 -10.75 -5.72
N ARG A 23 -12.83 -11.79 -6.50
CA ARG A 23 -13.51 -11.61 -7.79
C ARG A 23 -14.83 -10.86 -7.65
N ARG A 24 -15.61 -11.12 -6.59
CA ARG A 24 -16.85 -10.37 -6.32
C ARG A 24 -16.59 -8.92 -5.94
N LYS A 25 -15.53 -8.65 -5.18
CA LYS A 25 -15.21 -7.31 -4.69
C LYS A 25 -14.60 -6.42 -5.77
N TYR A 26 -13.71 -6.96 -6.58
CA TYR A 26 -12.88 -6.20 -7.53
C TYR A 26 -13.22 -6.46 -9.00
N GLY A 27 -14.17 -7.32 -9.30
CA GLY A 27 -14.46 -7.77 -10.67
C GLY A 27 -13.47 -8.82 -11.22
N ALA A 28 -12.30 -8.94 -10.62
CA ALA A 28 -11.24 -9.88 -10.98
C ALA A 28 -10.58 -10.49 -9.75
N VAL A 29 -9.90 -11.63 -9.92
CA VAL A 29 -8.99 -12.16 -8.91
C VAL A 29 -7.70 -11.35 -9.00
N LEU A 30 -7.18 -10.91 -7.85
CA LEU A 30 -5.94 -10.15 -7.80
C LEU A 30 -4.76 -11.05 -8.20
N ASP A 31 -3.98 -10.62 -9.17
CA ASP A 31 -2.77 -11.33 -9.61
C ASP A 31 -1.76 -11.56 -8.46
N SER A 32 -1.63 -10.57 -7.59
CA SER A 32 -0.87 -10.69 -6.35
C SER A 32 -1.36 -11.85 -5.48
N ALA A 33 -2.68 -11.99 -5.28
CA ALA A 33 -3.25 -13.06 -4.47
C ALA A 33 -2.99 -14.45 -5.06
N LEU A 34 -3.00 -14.58 -6.39
CA LEU A 34 -2.64 -15.82 -7.08
C LEU A 34 -1.19 -16.22 -6.82
N LEU A 35 -0.28 -15.25 -6.74
CA LEU A 35 1.12 -15.52 -6.41
C LEU A 35 1.32 -15.89 -4.94
N TRP A 36 0.72 -15.14 -4.01
CA TRP A 36 0.74 -15.50 -2.59
C TRP A 36 0.18 -16.90 -2.34
N ALA A 37 -0.92 -17.25 -3.02
CA ALA A 37 -1.60 -18.54 -2.89
C ALA A 37 -0.80 -19.74 -3.43
N ARG A 38 0.33 -19.52 -4.15
CA ARG A 38 1.25 -20.60 -4.52
C ARG A 38 1.88 -21.26 -3.28
N SER A 39 1.98 -20.50 -2.17
CA SER A 39 2.27 -21.00 -0.82
C SER A 39 1.06 -20.75 0.07
N PRO A 40 0.19 -21.78 0.26
CA PRO A 40 -1.07 -21.61 0.97
C PRO A 40 -0.93 -21.07 2.39
N GLY A 41 0.08 -21.52 3.14
CA GLY A 41 0.36 -21.01 4.48
C GLY A 41 0.71 -19.52 4.48
N LEU A 42 1.59 -19.11 3.55
CA LEU A 42 1.96 -17.71 3.38
C LEU A 42 0.75 -16.84 2.99
N PHE A 43 -0.08 -17.33 2.07
CA PHE A 43 -1.32 -16.62 1.69
C PHE A 43 -2.24 -16.39 2.88
N LEU A 44 -2.49 -17.42 3.70
CA LEU A 44 -3.37 -17.31 4.86
C LEU A 44 -2.80 -16.35 5.91
N SER A 45 -1.49 -16.39 6.17
CA SER A 45 -0.82 -15.46 7.10
C SER A 45 -0.94 -14.01 6.63
N VAL A 46 -0.70 -13.76 5.34
CA VAL A 46 -0.84 -12.42 4.74
C VAL A 46 -2.29 -11.95 4.75
N ALA A 47 -3.25 -12.83 4.43
CA ALA A 47 -4.67 -12.50 4.45
C ALA A 47 -5.17 -12.18 5.85
N LEU A 48 -4.72 -12.92 6.87
CA LEU A 48 -5.03 -12.67 8.27
C LEU A 48 -4.46 -11.32 8.72
N LEU A 49 -3.16 -11.10 8.49
CA LEU A 49 -2.48 -9.85 8.85
C LEU A 49 -3.15 -8.63 8.20
N TYR A 50 -3.45 -8.72 6.88
CA TYR A 50 -4.18 -7.67 6.19
C TYR A 50 -5.56 -7.41 6.81
N GLY A 51 -6.30 -8.46 7.15
CA GLY A 51 -7.60 -8.35 7.81
C GLY A 51 -7.53 -7.65 9.18
N MET A 52 -6.46 -7.89 9.94
CA MET A 52 -6.23 -7.22 11.22
C MET A 52 -5.84 -5.75 11.05
N ILE A 53 -4.99 -5.42 10.08
CA ILE A 53 -4.57 -4.05 9.79
C ILE A 53 -5.72 -3.21 9.24
N ASP A 54 -6.56 -3.76 8.35
CA ASP A 54 -7.66 -3.02 7.70
C ASP A 54 -9.01 -3.19 8.42
N ARG A 55 -9.01 -3.58 9.69
CA ARG A 55 -10.24 -3.73 10.49
C ARG A 55 -10.93 -2.38 10.74
N LYS A 56 -12.25 -2.43 10.97
CA LYS A 56 -13.07 -1.23 11.22
C LYS A 56 -12.71 -0.50 12.52
N THR A 57 -12.20 -1.25 13.50
CA THR A 57 -11.84 -0.74 14.85
C THR A 57 -10.40 -0.25 14.94
N SER A 58 -9.66 -0.14 13.83
CA SER A 58 -8.30 0.41 13.82
C SER A 58 -8.33 1.88 14.25
N PRO A 59 -7.37 2.34 15.08
CA PRO A 59 -7.24 3.74 15.49
C PRO A 59 -6.79 4.67 14.33
N ILE A 60 -6.41 4.09 13.19
CA ILE A 60 -6.05 4.86 11.98
C ILE A 60 -7.25 4.88 11.03
N GLU A 61 -7.70 6.06 10.63
CA GLU A 61 -8.83 6.24 9.72
C GLU A 61 -8.61 5.53 8.38
N PRO A 62 -9.67 4.96 7.78
CA PRO A 62 -9.56 4.23 6.52
C PRO A 62 -8.91 5.03 5.38
N ALA A 63 -9.21 6.33 5.24
CA ALA A 63 -8.62 7.18 4.22
C ALA A 63 -7.11 7.35 4.44
N LEU A 64 -6.68 7.63 5.67
CA LEU A 64 -5.26 7.76 6.02
C LEU A 64 -4.49 6.45 5.79
N ARG A 65 -5.07 5.29 6.17
CA ARG A 65 -4.45 3.98 5.85
C ARG A 65 -4.20 3.82 4.35
N SER A 66 -5.20 4.17 3.52
CA SER A 66 -5.03 4.09 2.06
C SER A 66 -4.00 5.09 1.54
N LEU A 67 -3.98 6.31 2.06
CA LEU A 67 -3.00 7.33 1.69
C LEU A 67 -1.57 6.83 1.92
N ILE A 68 -1.30 6.28 3.11
CA ILE A 68 0.00 5.73 3.48
C ILE A 68 0.36 4.51 2.60
N THR A 69 -0.57 3.59 2.36
CA THR A 69 -0.27 2.42 1.51
C THR A 69 0.02 2.79 0.06
N VAL A 70 -0.65 3.82 -0.50
CA VAL A 70 -0.31 4.36 -1.83
C VAL A 70 1.11 4.92 -1.81
N ARG A 71 1.46 5.76 -0.81
CA ARG A 71 2.78 6.39 -0.74
C ARG A 71 3.91 5.37 -0.62
N VAL A 72 3.79 4.41 0.27
CA VAL A 72 4.75 3.30 0.41
C VAL A 72 4.88 2.50 -0.89
N SER A 73 3.77 2.26 -1.59
CA SER A 73 3.77 1.57 -2.89
C SER A 73 4.50 2.35 -3.98
N GLN A 74 4.34 3.68 -4.00
CA GLN A 74 5.06 4.59 -4.90
C GLN A 74 6.57 4.51 -4.66
N ILE A 75 7.02 4.62 -3.41
CA ILE A 75 8.44 4.55 -3.04
C ILE A 75 9.05 3.20 -3.45
N ASN A 76 8.33 2.10 -3.23
CA ASN A 76 8.79 0.75 -3.57
C ASN A 76 8.62 0.38 -5.06
N GLY A 77 8.13 1.27 -5.91
CA GLY A 77 7.96 1.03 -7.35
C GLY A 77 6.97 -0.06 -7.72
N CYS A 78 5.99 -0.37 -6.84
CA CYS A 78 4.99 -1.40 -7.08
C CYS A 78 3.79 -0.84 -7.84
N SER A 79 3.79 -0.93 -9.17
CA SER A 79 2.70 -0.41 -10.01
C SER A 79 1.34 -1.06 -9.74
N PHE A 80 1.30 -2.37 -9.46
CA PHE A 80 0.09 -3.08 -9.03
C PHE A 80 -0.45 -2.53 -7.71
N CYS A 81 0.44 -2.34 -6.72
CA CYS A 81 0.02 -1.85 -5.41
C CYS A 81 -0.47 -0.41 -5.48
N VAL A 82 0.17 0.43 -6.30
CA VAL A 82 -0.29 1.80 -6.56
C VAL A 82 -1.69 1.78 -7.16
N ASP A 83 -1.92 0.98 -8.21
CA ASP A 83 -3.22 0.85 -8.88
C ASP A 83 -4.34 0.44 -7.90
N LEU A 84 -4.14 -0.63 -7.15
CA LEU A 84 -5.15 -1.15 -6.21
C LEU A 84 -5.40 -0.20 -5.03
N ASN A 85 -4.31 0.32 -4.42
CA ASN A 85 -4.42 1.18 -3.23
C ASN A 85 -4.95 2.57 -3.59
N ALA A 86 -4.61 3.13 -4.76
CA ALA A 86 -5.16 4.38 -5.26
C ALA A 86 -6.68 4.27 -5.51
N ALA A 87 -7.14 3.19 -6.14
CA ALA A 87 -8.57 2.93 -6.28
C ALA A 87 -9.28 2.85 -4.92
N THR A 88 -8.65 2.20 -3.93
CA THR A 88 -9.19 2.10 -2.57
C THR A 88 -9.21 3.46 -1.86
N LEU A 89 -8.18 4.29 -2.06
CA LEU A 89 -8.11 5.65 -1.51
C LEU A 89 -9.24 6.53 -2.03
N LEU A 90 -9.50 6.50 -3.34
CA LEU A 90 -10.63 7.22 -3.96
C LEU A 90 -11.98 6.73 -3.45
N GLN A 91 -12.17 5.42 -3.30
CA GLN A 91 -13.38 4.83 -2.71
C GLN A 91 -13.60 5.24 -1.24
N ARG A 92 -12.53 5.61 -0.53
CA ARG A 92 -12.55 6.11 0.85
C ARG A 92 -12.69 7.64 0.94
N GLY A 93 -12.98 8.31 -0.17
CA GLY A 93 -13.37 9.73 -0.21
C GLY A 93 -12.23 10.72 -0.48
N ALA A 94 -11.01 10.27 -0.79
CA ALA A 94 -9.98 11.20 -1.22
C ALA A 94 -10.27 11.74 -2.63
N SER A 95 -9.87 12.99 -2.88
CA SER A 95 -9.99 13.61 -4.20
C SER A 95 -8.91 13.09 -5.18
N PHE A 96 -9.19 13.24 -6.47
CA PHE A 96 -8.18 12.97 -7.51
C PHE A 96 -6.95 13.86 -7.37
N ASP A 97 -7.16 15.15 -7.06
CA ASP A 97 -6.07 16.12 -6.89
C ASP A 97 -5.14 15.71 -5.74
N LYS A 98 -5.70 15.23 -4.63
CA LYS A 98 -4.92 14.72 -3.49
C LYS A 98 -4.09 13.49 -3.86
N LEU A 99 -4.68 12.56 -4.63
CA LEU A 99 -3.96 11.39 -5.12
C LEU A 99 -2.81 11.77 -6.08
N GLU A 100 -3.04 12.70 -7.01
CA GLU A 100 -2.00 13.18 -7.94
C GLU A 100 -0.88 13.93 -7.20
N ALA A 101 -1.23 14.75 -6.21
CA ALA A 101 -0.27 15.50 -5.40
C ALA A 101 0.59 14.61 -4.49
N LEU A 102 0.16 13.37 -4.19
CA LEU A 102 0.78 12.52 -3.18
C LEU A 102 2.26 12.20 -3.45
N SER A 103 2.68 12.14 -4.71
CA SER A 103 4.09 11.93 -5.06
C SER A 103 5.01 13.11 -4.67
N ARG A 104 4.45 14.31 -4.52
CA ARG A 104 5.09 15.59 -4.15
C ARG A 104 4.31 16.29 -3.03
N TRP A 105 3.84 15.51 -2.07
CA TRP A 105 2.94 15.95 -1.01
C TRP A 105 3.50 17.12 -0.17
N GLN A 106 4.83 17.19 0.00
CA GLN A 106 5.49 18.22 0.81
C GLN A 106 5.17 19.65 0.31
N GLY A 107 5.12 19.84 -1.01
CA GLY A 107 4.81 21.13 -1.65
C GLY A 107 3.33 21.42 -1.86
N SER A 108 2.42 20.55 -1.39
CA SER A 108 0.97 20.68 -1.60
C SER A 108 0.24 21.07 -0.31
N ASN A 109 -0.76 21.94 -0.41
CA ASN A 109 -1.63 22.34 0.70
C ASN A 109 -2.86 21.40 0.88
N LEU A 110 -2.93 20.31 0.13
CA LEU A 110 -4.04 19.34 0.18
C LEU A 110 -3.95 18.37 1.35
N PHE A 111 -2.84 18.36 2.08
CA PHE A 111 -2.59 17.45 3.20
C PHE A 111 -2.57 18.24 4.51
N ASP A 112 -3.35 17.79 5.49
CA ASP A 112 -3.34 18.34 6.83
C ASP A 112 -2.08 17.92 7.63
N ASP A 113 -1.86 18.51 8.80
CA ASP A 113 -0.66 18.29 9.60
C ASP A 113 -0.53 16.83 10.09
N ARG A 114 -1.67 16.19 10.38
CA ARG A 114 -1.72 14.78 10.78
C ARG A 114 -1.32 13.85 9.63
N GLU A 115 -1.84 14.11 8.43
CA GLU A 115 -1.47 13.38 7.22
C GLU A 115 0.00 13.58 6.87
N ARG A 116 0.51 14.83 7.00
CA ARG A 116 1.91 15.16 6.78
C ARG A 116 2.84 14.42 7.74
N ALA A 117 2.50 14.39 9.04
CA ALA A 117 3.29 13.64 10.03
C ALA A 117 3.33 12.14 9.71
N ALA A 118 2.19 11.55 9.31
CA ALA A 118 2.12 10.14 8.93
C ALA A 118 2.86 9.83 7.61
N LEU A 119 2.81 10.72 6.63
CA LEU A 119 3.54 10.58 5.35
C LEU A 119 5.05 10.68 5.54
N ASP A 120 5.52 11.65 6.33
CA ASP A 120 6.93 11.83 6.65
C ASP A 120 7.48 10.59 7.38
N TYR A 121 6.73 10.10 8.38
CA TYR A 121 7.05 8.85 9.07
C TYR A 121 7.07 7.65 8.13
N ALA A 122 6.08 7.52 7.23
CA ALA A 122 6.04 6.43 6.27
C ALA A 122 7.22 6.45 5.29
N GLU A 123 7.67 7.63 4.87
CA GLU A 123 8.87 7.78 4.05
C GLU A 123 10.13 7.36 4.81
N ALA A 124 10.29 7.84 6.06
CA ALA A 124 11.44 7.52 6.88
C ALA A 124 11.57 6.01 7.18
N VAL A 125 10.44 5.32 7.40
CA VAL A 125 10.42 3.85 7.61
C VAL A 125 10.66 3.07 6.30
N THR A 126 10.33 3.66 5.15
CA THR A 126 10.36 2.93 3.86
C THR A 126 11.68 3.12 3.11
N ARG A 127 12.27 4.30 3.17
CA ARG A 127 13.47 4.68 2.41
C ARG A 127 14.73 4.30 3.17
N LEU A 128 15.78 3.90 2.45
CA LEU A 128 17.07 3.56 3.06
C LEU A 128 17.92 4.79 3.42
N ASP A 129 17.67 5.91 2.73
CA ASP A 129 18.36 7.20 2.90
C ASP A 129 17.68 8.12 3.94
N HIS A 130 16.59 7.68 4.55
CA HIS A 130 15.86 8.38 5.61
C HIS A 130 15.91 7.57 6.91
N ARG A 131 15.82 8.28 8.04
CA ARG A 131 15.75 7.65 9.37
C ARG A 131 14.66 8.31 10.19
N VAL A 132 14.05 7.54 11.06
CA VAL A 132 13.16 8.07 12.10
C VAL A 132 14.04 8.69 13.19
N ASP A 133 14.16 10.00 13.17
CA ASP A 133 14.83 10.76 14.24
C ASP A 133 13.84 11.18 15.35
N ASN A 134 14.37 11.78 16.41
CA ASN A 134 13.55 12.18 17.55
C ASN A 134 12.57 13.30 17.20
N ASP A 135 12.94 14.23 16.33
CA ASP A 135 12.08 15.38 15.95
C ASP A 135 10.89 14.91 15.13
N LEU A 136 11.11 14.01 14.18
CA LEU A 136 10.03 13.36 13.42
C LEU A 136 9.11 12.58 14.38
N PHE A 137 9.69 11.84 15.33
CA PHE A 137 8.89 11.03 16.24
C PHE A 137 8.06 11.89 17.21
N VAL A 138 8.59 13.00 17.70
CA VAL A 138 7.85 13.99 18.52
C VAL A 138 6.70 14.61 17.72
N ARG A 139 6.92 14.99 16.46
CA ARG A 139 5.84 15.47 15.59
C ARG A 139 4.75 14.40 15.39
N LEU A 140 5.15 13.14 15.21
CA LEU A 140 4.18 12.04 15.08
C LEU A 140 3.33 11.88 16.35
N GLN A 141 3.95 11.93 17.52
CA GLN A 141 3.29 11.82 18.83
C GLN A 141 2.30 12.98 19.10
N SER A 142 2.46 14.14 18.47
CA SER A 142 1.48 15.24 18.62
C SER A 142 0.15 14.96 17.92
N HIS A 143 0.10 13.95 17.02
CA HIS A 143 -1.09 13.60 16.24
C HIS A 143 -1.61 12.18 16.50
N PHE A 144 -0.78 11.30 17.07
CA PHE A 144 -1.09 9.88 17.25
C PHE A 144 -0.66 9.42 18.65
N ASP A 145 -1.54 8.70 19.34
CA ASP A 145 -1.18 7.98 20.57
C ASP A 145 -0.28 6.77 20.28
N ALA A 146 0.23 6.14 21.33
CA ALA A 146 1.16 5.03 21.22
C ALA A 146 0.59 3.83 20.45
N ASP A 147 -0.70 3.51 20.65
CA ASP A 147 -1.36 2.40 19.97
C ASP A 147 -1.54 2.69 18.48
N ALA A 148 -1.92 3.92 18.12
CA ALA A 148 -2.02 4.36 16.74
C ALA A 148 -0.65 4.35 16.03
N ILE A 149 0.44 4.74 16.72
CA ILE A 149 1.80 4.69 16.17
C ILE A 149 2.21 3.24 15.88
N VAL A 150 1.93 2.30 16.78
CA VAL A 150 2.21 0.87 16.57
C VAL A 150 1.43 0.33 15.38
N GLU A 151 0.15 0.66 15.27
CA GLU A 151 -0.70 0.26 14.14
C GLU A 151 -0.23 0.87 12.80
N LEU A 152 0.13 2.14 12.81
CA LEU A 152 0.67 2.83 11.64
C LEU A 152 2.00 2.20 11.20
N THR A 153 2.88 1.88 12.15
CA THR A 153 4.15 1.19 11.88
C THR A 153 3.90 -0.19 11.27
N GLY A 154 2.97 -0.97 11.86
CA GLY A 154 2.56 -2.27 11.33
C GLY A 154 1.99 -2.19 9.92
N LEU A 155 1.16 -1.19 9.63
CA LEU A 155 0.62 -0.92 8.28
C LEU A 155 1.76 -0.63 7.27
N ILE A 156 2.70 0.23 7.63
CA ILE A 156 3.83 0.59 6.76
C ILE A 156 4.72 -0.64 6.51
N ALA A 157 5.05 -1.40 7.56
CA ALA A 157 5.86 -2.61 7.45
C ALA A 157 5.19 -3.67 6.56
N PHE A 158 3.89 -3.89 6.75
CA PHE A 158 3.10 -4.77 5.89
C PHE A 158 3.12 -4.31 4.43
N GLN A 159 2.89 -3.02 4.18
CA GLN A 159 2.87 -2.49 2.82
C GLN A 159 4.26 -2.56 2.16
N ASN A 160 5.34 -2.36 2.93
CA ASN A 160 6.70 -2.60 2.46
C ASN A 160 6.91 -4.05 2.02
N MET A 161 6.52 -5.01 2.85
CA MET A 161 6.58 -6.44 2.51
C MET A 161 5.78 -6.75 1.25
N SER A 162 4.53 -6.32 1.19
CA SER A 162 3.61 -6.60 0.08
C SER A 162 4.07 -5.96 -1.22
N SER A 163 4.46 -4.68 -1.20
CA SER A 163 4.89 -3.98 -2.41
C SER A 163 6.22 -4.50 -2.94
N LYS A 164 7.19 -4.80 -2.08
CA LYS A 164 8.47 -5.41 -2.48
C LYS A 164 8.27 -6.80 -3.07
N PHE A 165 7.40 -7.63 -2.49
CA PHE A 165 7.04 -8.94 -3.05
C PHE A 165 6.46 -8.80 -4.47
N ASN A 166 5.47 -7.93 -4.64
CA ASN A 166 4.81 -7.74 -5.92
C ASN A 166 5.74 -7.13 -6.98
N ALA A 167 6.56 -6.15 -6.61
CA ALA A 167 7.54 -5.53 -7.49
C ALA A 167 8.62 -6.54 -7.92
N ALA A 168 9.16 -7.33 -6.98
CA ALA A 168 10.14 -8.37 -7.27
C ALA A 168 9.64 -9.44 -8.24
N LEU A 169 8.34 -9.79 -8.16
CA LEU A 169 7.70 -10.77 -9.04
C LEU A 169 7.10 -10.14 -10.32
N GLY A 170 7.21 -8.83 -10.49
CA GLY A 170 6.75 -8.11 -11.67
C GLY A 170 5.23 -8.21 -11.87
N VAL A 171 4.46 -8.05 -10.78
CA VAL A 171 2.98 -8.04 -10.86
C VAL A 171 2.53 -6.78 -11.58
N PRO A 172 1.80 -6.88 -12.73
CA PRO A 172 1.35 -5.72 -13.48
C PRO A 172 0.14 -5.05 -12.79
N PRO A 173 -0.13 -3.77 -13.07
CA PRO A 173 -1.39 -3.14 -12.70
C PRO A 173 -2.56 -3.84 -13.42
N GLN A 174 -3.73 -3.86 -12.79
CA GLN A 174 -4.95 -4.49 -13.32
C GLN A 174 -6.03 -3.47 -13.70
N GLY A 175 -5.73 -2.16 -13.65
CA GLY A 175 -6.63 -1.09 -14.09
C GLY A 175 -7.77 -0.79 -13.09
N PHE A 176 -7.51 -0.94 -11.79
CA PHE A 176 -8.48 -0.60 -10.74
C PHE A 176 -8.64 0.91 -10.56
N CYS A 177 -7.53 1.66 -10.69
CA CYS A 177 -7.53 3.11 -10.59
C CYS A 177 -7.87 3.73 -11.94
N PRO A 178 -8.84 4.67 -12.01
CA PRO A 178 -9.22 5.33 -13.27
C PRO A 178 -8.16 6.35 -13.76
N LEU A 179 -7.19 6.71 -12.93
CA LEU A 179 -6.11 7.62 -13.33
C LEU A 179 -5.02 6.87 -14.11
N PRO A 180 -4.47 7.49 -15.19
CA PRO A 180 -3.32 6.93 -15.88
C PRO A 180 -2.16 6.67 -14.92
N ALA A 181 -1.53 5.51 -15.02
CA ALA A 181 -0.44 5.09 -14.14
C ALA A 181 0.72 6.11 -14.09
N GLN A 182 0.92 6.89 -15.14
CA GLN A 182 1.95 7.94 -15.22
C GLN A 182 1.70 9.11 -14.26
N ARG A 183 0.44 9.44 -13.93
CA ARG A 183 0.09 10.52 -13.00
C ARG A 183 0.25 10.13 -11.51
N VAL A 184 0.29 8.83 -11.24
CA VAL A 184 0.37 8.31 -9.86
C VAL A 184 1.77 7.79 -9.51
N ARG A 185 2.69 7.70 -10.48
CA ARG A 185 4.08 7.27 -10.26
C ARG A 185 4.94 8.40 -9.69
N PRO A 186 5.89 8.11 -8.79
CA PRO A 186 6.92 9.07 -8.43
C PRO A 186 7.78 9.37 -9.66
N THR A 187 8.20 10.62 -9.78
CA THR A 187 9.28 10.98 -10.71
C THR A 187 10.50 10.13 -10.36
N PRO A 188 11.19 9.50 -11.33
CA PRO A 188 12.44 8.82 -11.04
C PRO A 188 13.38 9.80 -10.32
N SER A 189 13.88 9.42 -9.16
CA SER A 189 14.99 10.14 -8.55
C SER A 189 16.12 10.11 -9.57
N ALA A 190 16.58 11.29 -10.01
CA ALA A 190 17.78 11.41 -10.79
C ALA A 190 18.92 10.84 -9.94
N HIS A 191 19.35 9.62 -10.26
CA HIS A 191 20.68 9.18 -9.83
C HIS A 191 21.66 10.09 -10.54
N PRO A 192 22.53 10.81 -9.82
CA PRO A 192 23.67 11.42 -10.48
C PRO A 192 24.49 10.28 -11.08
N SER A 193 24.60 10.28 -12.40
CA SER A 193 25.56 9.45 -13.12
C SER A 193 26.97 9.86 -12.69
N GLU A 194 27.68 8.99 -12.01
CA GLU A 194 29.13 9.04 -11.96
C GLU A 194 29.72 8.69 -13.32
#